data_41989f0dfadf648b68a7c31a1e08fc4f
#
_entry.id   41989f0dfadf648b68a7c31a1e08fc4f
#
_cell.length_a   1.000
_cell.length_b   1.000
_cell.length_c   1.000
_cell.angle_alpha   90.00
_cell.angle_beta   90.00
_cell.angle_gamma   90.00
#
_symmetry.space_group_name_H-M   'P 1'
#
loop_
_entity.id
_entity.type
_entity.pdbx_description
1 polymer ?
#
loop_
_entity_poly.entity_id
_entity_poly.type
_entity_poly.pdbx_seq_one_letter_code
_entity_poly.pdbx_strand_id
1 'polypeptide(L)'
;MRVTGVIKDYITREVTKKYQEKLDSIPNDYQEYYNKMISDIEALVDETNIKARQIAEKYGMLKEKNYKIIDYNSYRLGDSERSDKRYALVRELKQKRDDKIAQIILDLELGETTKKELNDVLANVNF
;
A
#
# COMPACT_ATOMS: atom_id res chain seq x y z
N MET A 1 -25.82 22.92 -19.60
CA MET A 1 -26.65 21.69 -19.59
C MET A 1 -26.72 21.14 -18.18
N ARG A 2 -27.87 20.72 -17.75
CA ARG A 2 -28.00 20.07 -16.44
C ARG A 2 -27.59 18.60 -16.54
N VAL A 3 -26.63 18.21 -15.73
CA VAL A 3 -26.17 16.83 -15.66
C VAL A 3 -27.06 16.06 -14.68
N THR A 4 -27.72 15.02 -15.17
CA THR A 4 -28.61 14.18 -14.35
C THR A 4 -27.82 13.23 -13.46
N GLY A 5 -28.49 12.64 -12.43
CA GLY A 5 -27.89 11.64 -11.56
C GLY A 5 -27.41 10.40 -12.33
N VAL A 6 -28.15 10.00 -13.36
CA VAL A 6 -27.77 8.85 -14.22
C VAL A 6 -26.45 9.10 -14.95
N ILE A 7 -26.26 10.31 -15.48
CA ILE A 7 -25.03 10.69 -16.17
C ILE A 7 -23.87 10.78 -15.18
N LYS A 8 -24.09 11.38 -14.00
CA LYS A 8 -23.08 11.45 -12.93
C LYS A 8 -22.61 10.06 -12.51
N ASP A 9 -23.53 9.13 -12.32
CA ASP A 9 -23.24 7.74 -11.96
C ASP A 9 -22.44 7.03 -13.06
N TYR A 10 -22.79 7.25 -14.31
CA TYR A 10 -22.07 6.71 -15.46
C TYR A 10 -20.62 7.22 -15.49
N ILE A 11 -20.41 8.52 -15.36
CA ILE A 11 -19.09 9.15 -15.32
C ILE A 11 -18.27 8.58 -14.15
N THR A 12 -18.85 8.55 -12.97
CA THR A 12 -18.19 8.02 -11.76
C THR A 12 -17.76 6.58 -11.98
N ARG A 13 -18.63 5.74 -12.53
CA ARG A 13 -18.31 4.33 -12.78
C ARG A 13 -17.19 4.16 -13.79
N GLU A 14 -17.21 4.87 -14.90
CA GLU A 14 -16.20 4.74 -15.96
C GLU A 14 -14.83 5.27 -15.50
N VAL A 15 -14.78 6.39 -14.81
CA VAL A 15 -13.53 6.92 -14.23
C VAL A 15 -13.01 6.00 -13.14
N THR A 16 -13.89 5.45 -12.31
CA THR A 16 -13.52 4.53 -11.23
C THR A 16 -12.92 3.23 -11.77
N LYS A 17 -13.40 2.72 -12.91
CA LYS A 17 -12.77 1.55 -13.56
C LYS A 17 -11.30 1.81 -13.91
N LYS A 18 -10.99 2.95 -14.50
CA LYS A 18 -9.62 3.34 -14.84
C LYS A 18 -8.76 3.60 -13.61
N TYR A 19 -9.34 4.21 -12.59
CA TYR A 19 -8.71 4.36 -11.28
C TYR A 19 -8.35 2.99 -10.70
N GLN A 20 -9.25 2.02 -10.74
CA GLN A 20 -9.02 0.69 -10.20
C GLN A 20 -7.89 -0.03 -10.94
N GLU A 21 -7.83 0.08 -12.27
CA GLU A 21 -6.72 -0.46 -13.06
C GLU A 21 -5.37 0.11 -12.61
N LYS A 22 -5.31 1.42 -12.40
CA LYS A 22 -4.09 2.08 -11.91
C LYS A 22 -3.76 1.68 -10.49
N LEU A 23 -4.75 1.60 -9.61
CA LEU A 23 -4.57 1.14 -8.23
C LEU A 23 -3.99 -0.27 -8.18
N ASP A 24 -4.53 -1.17 -9.01
CA ASP A 24 -4.07 -2.56 -9.08
C ASP A 24 -2.63 -2.67 -9.60
N SER A 25 -2.16 -1.67 -10.34
CA SER A 25 -0.78 -1.60 -10.82
C SER A 25 0.23 -1.16 -9.76
N ILE A 26 -0.23 -0.58 -8.64
CA ILE A 26 0.65 -0.16 -7.55
C ILE A 26 1.05 -1.40 -6.74
N PRO A 27 2.36 -1.68 -6.61
CA PRO A 27 2.82 -2.83 -5.86
C PRO A 27 2.33 -2.81 -4.41
N ASN A 28 1.86 -3.96 -3.93
CA ASN A 28 1.49 -4.18 -2.55
C ASN A 28 2.33 -5.33 -2.00
N ASP A 29 3.60 -5.04 -1.77
CA ASP A 29 4.63 -6.00 -1.41
C ASP A 29 5.03 -5.95 0.08
N TYR A 30 4.27 -5.20 0.90
CA TYR A 30 4.57 -5.05 2.32
C TYR A 30 4.73 -6.40 3.03
N GLN A 31 3.81 -7.34 2.82
CA GLN A 31 3.84 -8.62 3.51
C GLN A 31 5.06 -9.45 3.11
N GLU A 32 5.45 -9.42 1.85
CA GLU A 32 6.65 -10.11 1.36
C GLU A 32 7.91 -9.59 2.06
N TYR A 33 8.10 -8.28 2.07
CA TYR A 33 9.28 -7.68 2.71
C TYR A 33 9.23 -7.79 4.23
N TYR A 34 8.05 -7.70 4.83
CA TYR A 34 7.88 -7.95 6.26
C TYR A 34 8.34 -9.37 6.63
N ASN A 35 7.91 -10.38 5.87
CA ASN A 35 8.30 -11.77 6.11
C ASN A 35 9.81 -11.98 5.93
N LYS A 36 10.42 -11.36 4.94
CA LYS A 36 11.89 -11.41 4.74
C LYS A 36 12.63 -10.77 5.91
N MET A 37 12.17 -9.61 6.35
CA MET A 37 12.74 -8.90 7.49
C MET A 37 12.68 -9.74 8.76
N ILE A 38 11.52 -10.32 9.06
CA ILE A 38 11.33 -11.17 10.25
C ILE A 38 12.24 -12.40 10.17
N SER A 39 12.34 -13.04 9.02
CA SER A 39 13.24 -14.17 8.82
C SER A 39 14.71 -13.80 9.09
N ASP A 40 15.16 -12.66 8.60
CA ASP A 40 16.54 -12.17 8.84
C ASP A 40 16.77 -11.85 10.33
N ILE A 41 15.79 -11.23 10.99
CA ILE A 41 15.87 -10.92 12.44
C ILE A 41 15.89 -12.22 13.26
N GLU A 42 15.07 -13.20 12.93
CA GLU A 42 15.06 -14.50 13.62
C GLU A 42 16.40 -15.21 13.49
N ALA A 43 17.00 -15.19 12.31
CA ALA A 43 18.33 -15.76 12.09
C ALA A 43 19.39 -15.06 12.94
N LEU A 44 19.31 -13.73 13.05
CA LEU A 44 20.23 -12.95 13.91
C LEU A 44 20.02 -13.28 15.38
N VAL A 45 18.78 -13.42 15.85
CA VAL A 45 18.46 -13.79 17.23
C VAL A 45 18.99 -15.18 17.55
N ASP A 46 18.80 -16.16 16.65
CA ASP A 46 19.30 -17.51 16.82
C ASP A 46 20.83 -17.54 16.92
N GLU A 47 21.52 -16.82 16.05
CA GLU A 47 22.97 -16.68 16.08
C GLU A 47 23.45 -16.05 17.40
N THR A 48 22.76 -15.00 17.85
CA THR A 48 23.07 -14.31 19.11
C THR A 48 22.89 -15.26 20.30
N ASN A 49 21.83 -16.05 20.32
CA ASN A 49 21.60 -17.04 21.38
C ASN A 49 22.67 -18.13 21.40
N ILE A 50 23.10 -18.61 20.22
CA ILE A 50 24.18 -19.60 20.12
C ILE A 50 25.48 -19.04 20.70
N LYS A 51 25.86 -17.83 20.31
CA LYS A 51 27.05 -17.16 20.81
C LYS A 51 26.98 -16.90 22.31
N ALA A 52 25.82 -16.48 22.81
CA ALA A 52 25.62 -16.28 24.25
C ALA A 52 25.81 -17.56 25.06
N ARG A 53 25.29 -18.70 24.56
CA ARG A 53 25.48 -20.01 25.20
C ARG A 53 26.96 -20.40 25.22
N GLN A 54 27.70 -20.20 24.15
CA GLN A 54 29.13 -20.49 24.06
C GLN A 54 29.93 -19.68 25.08
N ILE A 55 29.58 -18.40 25.25
CA ILE A 55 30.23 -17.55 26.27
C ILE A 55 29.94 -18.06 27.67
N ALA A 56 28.68 -18.40 27.98
CA ALA A 56 28.27 -18.94 29.27
C ALA A 56 28.99 -20.28 29.58
N GLU A 57 29.12 -21.16 28.59
CA GLU A 57 29.87 -22.41 28.72
C GLU A 57 31.33 -22.17 29.04
N LYS A 58 31.97 -21.21 28.36
CA LYS A 58 33.37 -20.85 28.58
C LYS A 58 33.66 -20.49 30.03
N TYR A 59 32.72 -19.85 30.71
CA TYR A 59 32.85 -19.46 32.10
C TYR A 59 32.20 -20.42 33.09
N GLY A 60 31.72 -21.56 32.64
CA GLY A 60 31.08 -22.57 33.50
C GLY A 60 29.77 -22.11 34.13
N MET A 61 29.09 -21.14 33.50
CA MET A 61 27.85 -20.55 34.02
C MET A 61 26.58 -21.14 33.39
N LEU A 62 26.71 -21.99 32.38
CA LEU A 62 25.57 -22.55 31.67
C LEU A 62 24.96 -23.73 32.44
N LYS A 63 23.75 -23.59 32.95
CA LYS A 63 23.01 -24.66 33.62
C LYS A 63 22.07 -25.41 32.68
N GLU A 64 21.49 -24.71 31.67
CA GLU A 64 20.52 -25.25 30.75
C GLU A 64 21.03 -25.18 29.32
N LYS A 65 20.93 -26.30 28.58
CA LYS A 65 21.37 -26.38 27.18
C LYS A 65 20.58 -25.49 26.24
N ASN A 66 19.32 -25.17 26.60
CA ASN A 66 18.41 -24.37 25.79
C ASN A 66 18.32 -22.91 26.25
N TYR A 67 19.31 -22.45 26.98
CA TYR A 67 19.36 -21.06 27.44
C TYR A 67 19.30 -20.09 26.26
N LYS A 68 18.41 -19.09 26.38
CA LYS A 68 18.24 -18.01 25.41
C LYS A 68 18.41 -16.68 26.12
N ILE A 69 19.35 -15.85 25.66
CA ILE A 69 19.48 -14.48 26.12
C ILE A 69 18.38 -13.60 25.55
N ILE A 70 17.91 -13.93 24.34
CA ILE A 70 16.79 -13.28 23.70
C ILE A 70 15.69 -14.32 23.52
N ASP A 71 14.63 -14.21 24.30
CA ASP A 71 13.46 -15.08 24.24
C ASP A 71 12.21 -14.23 23.97
N TYR A 72 12.14 -13.67 22.76
CA TYR A 72 11.09 -12.76 22.38
C TYR A 72 10.64 -13.03 20.95
N ASN A 73 9.34 -13.25 20.77
CA ASN A 73 8.76 -13.67 19.49
C ASN A 73 8.08 -12.54 18.71
N SER A 74 8.04 -11.32 19.26
CA SER A 74 7.34 -10.22 18.62
C SER A 74 8.32 -9.06 18.37
N TYR A 75 8.62 -8.83 17.12
CA TYR A 75 9.55 -7.78 16.69
C TYR A 75 8.76 -6.58 16.19
N ARG A 76 8.60 -5.57 17.04
CA ARG A 76 8.00 -4.30 16.64
C ARG A 76 9.09 -3.30 16.29
N LEU A 77 9.11 -2.90 15.03
CA LEU A 77 10.07 -1.93 14.50
C LEU A 77 9.42 -0.58 14.17
N GLY A 78 8.20 -0.33 14.71
CA GLY A 78 7.44 0.87 14.43
C GLY A 78 6.65 0.79 13.13
N ASP A 79 6.21 1.94 12.63
CA ASP A 79 5.46 2.03 11.40
C ASP A 79 6.35 1.76 10.18
N SER A 80 5.79 1.13 9.18
CA SER A 80 6.51 0.78 7.96
C SER A 80 6.60 1.98 7.02
N GLU A 81 7.81 2.41 6.70
CA GLU A 81 8.05 3.41 5.65
C GLU A 81 7.47 2.97 4.31
N ARG A 82 7.55 1.67 3.99
CA ARG A 82 6.99 1.09 2.76
C ARG A 82 5.47 1.20 2.70
N SER A 83 4.78 0.91 3.80
CA SER A 83 3.33 1.08 3.92
C SER A 83 2.92 2.53 3.81
N ASP A 84 3.65 3.44 4.45
CA ASP A 84 3.36 4.88 4.43
C ASP A 84 3.50 5.45 3.03
N LYS A 85 4.53 5.07 2.29
CA LYS A 85 4.73 5.49 0.89
C LYS A 85 3.61 5.00 -0.01
N ARG A 86 3.21 3.73 0.13
CA ARG A 86 2.10 3.18 -0.64
C ARG A 86 0.79 3.89 -0.30
N TYR A 87 0.53 4.11 0.96
CA TYR A 87 -0.67 4.81 1.42
C TYR A 87 -0.76 6.23 0.85
N ALA A 88 0.36 6.97 0.84
CA ALA A 88 0.42 8.31 0.25
C ALA A 88 0.11 8.29 -1.25
N LEU A 89 0.66 7.32 -2.01
CA LEU A 89 0.38 7.15 -3.43
C LEU A 89 -1.10 6.83 -3.68
N VAL A 90 -1.69 5.94 -2.90
CA VAL A 90 -3.11 5.57 -3.01
C VAL A 90 -4.01 6.77 -2.72
N ARG A 91 -3.68 7.56 -1.71
CA ARG A 91 -4.43 8.77 -1.35
C ARG A 91 -4.38 9.80 -2.47
N GLU A 92 -3.20 10.05 -3.04
CA GLU A 92 -3.02 10.97 -4.17
C GLU A 92 -3.82 10.51 -5.38
N LEU A 93 -3.78 9.23 -5.69
CA LEU A 93 -4.52 8.63 -6.81
C LEU A 93 -6.03 8.78 -6.62
N LYS A 94 -6.53 8.57 -5.41
CA LYS A 94 -7.94 8.75 -5.05
C LYS A 94 -8.38 10.21 -5.24
N GLN A 95 -7.55 11.16 -4.84
CA GLN A 95 -7.83 12.59 -5.03
C GLN A 95 -7.90 12.93 -6.52
N LYS A 96 -6.97 12.41 -7.32
CA LYS A 96 -6.99 12.60 -8.78
C LYS A 96 -8.27 12.04 -9.41
N ARG A 97 -8.75 10.88 -8.95
CA ARG A 97 -10.02 10.31 -9.39
C ARG A 97 -11.17 11.26 -9.14
N ASP A 98 -11.28 11.76 -7.91
CA ASP A 98 -12.38 12.65 -7.50
C ASP A 98 -12.33 13.97 -8.27
N ASP A 99 -11.14 14.53 -8.47
CA ASP A 99 -10.95 15.76 -9.25
C ASP A 99 -11.32 15.58 -10.72
N LYS A 100 -10.96 14.44 -11.32
CA LYS A 100 -11.32 14.14 -12.73
C LYS A 100 -12.81 13.96 -12.90
N ILE A 101 -13.48 13.28 -11.99
CA ILE A 101 -14.96 13.15 -12.01
C ILE A 101 -15.61 14.53 -11.92
N ALA A 102 -15.19 15.34 -10.97
CA ALA A 102 -15.74 16.69 -10.78
C ALA A 102 -15.51 17.57 -12.02
N GLN A 103 -14.34 17.51 -12.63
CA GLN A 103 -14.00 18.30 -13.81
C GLN A 103 -14.84 17.90 -15.02
N ILE A 104 -15.02 16.61 -15.26
CA ILE A 104 -15.84 16.11 -16.38
C ILE A 104 -17.30 16.57 -16.22
N ILE A 105 -17.84 16.46 -15.01
CA ILE A 105 -19.21 16.92 -14.73
C ILE A 105 -19.32 18.43 -14.95
N LEU A 106 -18.36 19.21 -14.47
CA LEU A 106 -18.35 20.66 -14.64
C LEU A 106 -18.27 21.06 -16.12
N ASP A 107 -17.41 20.41 -16.89
CA ASP A 107 -17.28 20.70 -18.34
C ASP A 107 -18.56 20.41 -19.10
N LEU A 108 -19.30 19.36 -18.72
CA LEU A 108 -20.63 19.09 -19.29
C LEU A 108 -21.67 20.15 -18.90
N GLU A 109 -21.66 20.58 -17.65
CA GLU A 109 -22.59 21.62 -17.15
C GLU A 109 -22.33 22.97 -17.82
N LEU A 110 -21.07 23.31 -18.08
CA LEU A 110 -20.68 24.56 -18.73
C LEU A 110 -20.75 24.51 -20.26
N GLY A 111 -21.01 23.35 -20.83
CA GLY A 111 -21.06 23.17 -22.29
C GLY A 111 -19.70 23.08 -22.97
N GLU A 112 -18.61 23.03 -22.20
CA GLU A 112 -17.24 22.82 -22.74
C GLU A 112 -17.08 21.43 -23.34
N THR A 113 -17.83 20.45 -22.84
CA THR A 113 -17.92 19.09 -23.36
C THR A 113 -19.39 18.78 -23.67
N THR A 114 -19.66 18.21 -24.86
CA THR A 114 -21.01 17.78 -25.25
C THR A 114 -21.23 16.32 -24.91
N LYS A 115 -22.51 15.89 -24.87
CA LYS A 115 -22.84 14.47 -24.67
C LYS A 115 -22.21 13.55 -25.73
N LYS A 116 -22.07 14.03 -26.96
CA LYS A 116 -21.45 13.26 -28.05
C LYS A 116 -19.97 13.00 -27.81
N GLU A 117 -19.29 13.92 -27.12
CA GLU A 117 -17.89 13.85 -26.80
C GLU A 117 -17.58 13.06 -25.52
N LEU A 118 -18.60 12.79 -24.69
CA LEU A 118 -18.41 12.22 -23.35
C LEU A 118 -17.65 10.88 -23.38
N ASN A 119 -18.02 9.97 -24.29
CA ASN A 119 -17.35 8.67 -24.36
C ASN A 119 -15.87 8.82 -24.77
N ASP A 120 -15.56 9.77 -25.66
CA ASP A 120 -14.17 10.04 -26.03
C ASP A 120 -13.39 10.64 -24.86
N VAL A 121 -14.00 11.55 -24.10
CA VAL A 121 -13.40 12.13 -22.90
C VAL A 121 -13.11 11.04 -21.87
N LEU A 122 -14.07 10.15 -21.62
CA LEU A 122 -13.89 9.04 -20.69
C LEU A 122 -12.82 8.05 -21.14
N ALA A 123 -12.75 7.78 -22.44
CA ALA A 123 -11.73 6.89 -23.02
C ALA A 123 -10.30 7.44 -22.85
N ASN A 124 -10.14 8.76 -22.76
CA ASN A 124 -8.85 9.44 -22.66
C ASN A 124 -8.45 9.81 -21.23
N VAL A 125 -9.22 9.42 -20.22
CA VAL A 125 -8.85 9.64 -18.81
C VAL A 125 -7.65 8.77 -18.45
N ASN A 126 -6.62 9.41 -17.93
CA ASN A 126 -5.38 8.76 -17.47
C ASN A 126 -5.06 9.11 -16.01
N PHE A 127 -4.43 8.16 -15.35
CA PHE A 127 -3.94 8.33 -13.99
C PHE A 127 -2.43 8.16 -13.89
#